data_1605c40a54ab58a180ef1170a7ab624e
#
_entry.id   1605c40a54ab58a180ef1170a7ab624e
#
_cell.length_a   1.000
_cell.length_b   1.000
_cell.length_c   1.000
_cell.angle_alpha   90.00
_cell.angle_beta   90.00
_cell.angle_gamma   90.00
#
_symmetry.space_group_name_H-M   'P 1'
#
loop_
_entity.id
_entity.type
_entity.pdbx_description
1 polymer ?
#
loop_
_entity_poly.entity_id
_entity_poly.type
_entity_poly.pdbx_seq_one_letter_code
_entity_poly.pdbx_strand_id
1 'polypeptide(L)'
;MKELMKTNVYDVGESVLIVGSCLPDMEPDGFAQLRAEADHVFELCLEQTHINMAITKISAMLYTGKIRTLRFATVDRSPHCVQMHYIQNELRQMMDLSAVTIENYIVENGKLTKLSPELIYLSKHLGELSRRMGENV
;
A
#
# COMPACT_ATOMS: atom_id res chain seq x y z
N MET A 1 -0.87 8.72 14.94
CA MET A 1 -1.18 7.76 13.85
C MET A 1 -1.42 6.39 14.47
N LYS A 2 -2.47 5.70 14.03
CA LYS A 2 -2.84 4.40 14.59
C LYS A 2 -2.18 3.27 13.81
N GLU A 3 -1.87 2.18 14.53
CA GLU A 3 -1.43 0.95 13.88
C GLU A 3 -2.65 0.26 13.26
N LEU A 4 -2.52 -0.16 12.00
CA LEU A 4 -3.59 -0.81 11.25
C LEU A 4 -4.18 -2.00 12.02
N MET A 5 -3.32 -2.85 12.57
CA MET A 5 -3.73 -4.10 13.21
C MET A 5 -4.43 -3.90 14.55
N LYS A 6 -4.34 -2.69 15.13
CA LYS A 6 -5.00 -2.34 16.40
C LYS A 6 -6.26 -1.51 16.19
N THR A 7 -6.65 -1.26 14.96
CA THR A 7 -7.78 -0.39 14.61
C THR A 7 -9.04 -1.21 14.42
N ASN A 8 -10.17 -0.64 14.81
CA ASN A 8 -11.48 -1.23 14.52
C ASN A 8 -11.78 -1.07 13.02
N VAL A 9 -12.22 -2.15 12.38
CA VAL A 9 -12.51 -2.16 10.93
C VAL A 9 -13.60 -1.16 10.53
N TYR A 10 -14.49 -0.78 11.45
CA TYR A 10 -15.56 0.18 11.17
C TYR A 10 -15.13 1.63 11.36
N ASP A 11 -13.93 1.85 11.88
CA ASP A 11 -13.40 3.19 12.19
C ASP A 11 -12.64 3.75 10.98
N VAL A 12 -13.34 3.81 9.86
CA VAL A 12 -12.79 4.28 8.57
C VAL A 12 -13.72 5.31 7.93
N GLY A 13 -13.12 6.24 7.18
CA GLY A 13 -13.85 7.19 6.34
C GLY A 13 -13.69 6.85 4.85
N GLU A 14 -13.91 7.83 4.00
CA GLU A 14 -13.88 7.63 2.55
C GLU A 14 -12.46 7.52 1.99
N SER A 15 -11.49 8.21 2.60
CA SER A 15 -10.11 8.23 2.13
C SER A 15 -9.18 7.67 3.22
N VAL A 16 -8.56 6.54 2.92
CA VAL A 16 -7.66 5.83 3.83
C VAL A 16 -6.27 5.76 3.23
N LEU A 17 -5.27 6.13 4.03
CA LEU A 17 -3.86 6.01 3.69
C LEU A 17 -3.21 4.98 4.63
N ILE A 18 -2.58 3.97 4.05
CA ILE A 18 -1.79 2.98 4.78
C ILE A 18 -0.33 3.20 4.45
N VAL A 19 0.48 3.43 5.46
CA VAL A 19 1.91 3.73 5.29
C VAL A 19 2.77 2.69 5.97
N GLY A 20 3.93 2.42 5.39
CA GLY A 20 4.98 1.68 6.07
C GLY A 20 5.41 2.44 7.32
N SER A 21 5.62 1.74 8.43
CA SER A 21 5.91 2.36 9.72
C SER A 21 7.15 3.27 9.71
N CYS A 22 8.08 3.03 8.79
CA CYS A 22 9.30 3.83 8.65
C CYS A 22 9.08 5.15 7.91
N LEU A 23 8.00 5.28 7.13
CA LEU A 23 7.81 6.41 6.22
C LEU A 23 7.75 7.76 6.93
N PRO A 24 6.97 7.95 8.01
CA PRO A 24 6.87 9.26 8.65
C PRO A 24 8.20 9.82 9.15
N ASP A 25 9.07 8.95 9.65
CA ASP A 25 10.36 9.36 10.18
C ASP A 25 11.41 9.57 9.09
N MET A 26 11.39 8.74 8.06
CA MET A 26 12.39 8.79 6.98
C MET A 26 12.06 9.85 5.93
N GLU A 27 10.78 10.08 5.66
CA GLU A 27 10.31 10.99 4.60
C GLU A 27 9.15 11.85 5.09
N PRO A 28 9.40 12.74 6.07
CA PRO A 28 8.31 13.49 6.70
C PRO A 28 7.57 14.42 5.74
N ASP A 29 8.25 15.01 4.76
CA ASP A 29 7.62 15.94 3.82
C ASP A 29 6.67 15.21 2.86
N GLY A 30 7.11 14.09 2.30
CA GLY A 30 6.26 13.26 1.43
C GLY A 30 5.08 12.67 2.19
N PHE A 31 5.32 12.25 3.41
CA PHE A 31 4.24 11.76 4.29
C PHE A 31 3.20 12.85 4.54
N ALA A 32 3.64 14.08 4.84
CA ALA A 32 2.72 15.19 5.10
C ALA A 32 1.83 15.49 3.88
N GLN A 33 2.37 15.41 2.67
CA GLN A 33 1.61 15.60 1.45
C GLN A 33 0.50 14.55 1.29
N LEU A 34 0.83 13.28 1.51
CA LEU A 34 -0.13 12.19 1.40
C LEU A 34 -1.19 12.26 2.49
N ARG A 35 -0.76 12.56 3.72
CA ARG A 35 -1.65 12.66 4.87
C ARG A 35 -2.70 13.74 4.72
N ALA A 36 -2.37 14.84 4.08
CA ALA A 36 -3.28 16.00 3.92
C ALA A 36 -4.59 15.62 3.19
N GLU A 37 -4.56 14.60 2.37
CA GLU A 37 -5.72 14.16 1.57
C GLU A 37 -6.44 12.95 2.16
N ALA A 38 -6.05 12.48 3.33
CA ALA A 38 -6.61 11.27 3.93
C ALA A 38 -7.48 11.59 5.15
N ASP A 39 -8.63 10.94 5.25
CA ASP A 39 -9.47 10.98 6.45
C ASP A 39 -8.82 10.20 7.60
N HIS A 40 -8.21 9.07 7.27
CA HIS A 40 -7.54 8.20 8.24
C HIS A 40 -6.18 7.75 7.71
N VAL A 41 -5.20 7.70 8.61
CA VAL A 41 -3.87 7.20 8.31
C VAL A 41 -3.54 6.08 9.28
N PHE A 42 -3.14 4.94 8.73
CA PHE A 42 -2.74 3.77 9.50
C PHE A 42 -1.33 3.34 9.13
N GLU A 43 -0.53 2.97 10.13
CA GLU A 43 0.78 2.40 9.88
C GLU A 43 0.73 0.88 9.87
N LEU A 44 1.56 0.29 9.04
CA LEU A 44 1.69 -1.14 8.89
C LEU A 44 3.16 -1.51 8.71
N CYS A 45 3.64 -2.49 9.48
CA CYS A 45 5.00 -3.01 9.36
C CYS A 45 4.94 -4.50 9.04
N LEU A 46 5.35 -4.88 7.83
CA LEU A 46 5.33 -6.28 7.39
C LEU A 46 6.54 -7.09 7.86
N GLU A 47 7.45 -6.47 8.63
CA GLU A 47 8.41 -7.22 9.45
C GLU A 47 7.78 -7.76 10.72
N GLN A 48 6.75 -7.08 11.24
CA GLN A 48 6.08 -7.44 12.49
C GLN A 48 4.77 -8.17 12.28
N THR A 49 4.11 -7.90 11.17
CA THR A 49 2.79 -8.46 10.87
C THR A 49 2.86 -9.24 9.56
N HIS A 50 2.35 -10.46 9.58
CA HIS A 50 2.27 -11.26 8.36
C HIS A 50 1.31 -10.61 7.35
N ILE A 51 1.69 -10.60 6.08
CA ILE A 51 0.91 -9.97 5.02
C ILE A 51 -0.53 -10.50 4.96
N ASN A 52 -0.75 -11.79 5.20
CA ASN A 52 -2.09 -12.37 5.18
C ASN A 52 -3.00 -11.77 6.26
N MET A 53 -2.47 -11.45 7.42
CA MET A 53 -3.22 -10.79 8.49
C MET A 53 -3.61 -9.36 8.08
N ALA A 54 -2.69 -8.63 7.48
CA ALA A 54 -2.94 -7.29 6.96
C ALA A 54 -4.01 -7.30 5.87
N ILE A 55 -3.93 -8.24 4.94
CA ILE A 55 -4.91 -8.42 3.86
C ILE A 55 -6.30 -8.67 4.44
N THR A 56 -6.42 -9.55 5.44
CA THR A 56 -7.70 -9.84 6.10
C THR A 56 -8.28 -8.58 6.75
N LYS A 57 -7.45 -7.82 7.45
CA LYS A 57 -7.87 -6.57 8.10
C LYS A 57 -8.39 -5.55 7.09
N ILE A 58 -7.63 -5.32 6.02
CA ILE A 58 -7.98 -4.37 4.97
C ILE A 58 -9.24 -4.83 4.23
N SER A 59 -9.37 -6.14 3.97
CA SER A 59 -10.58 -6.70 3.36
C SER A 59 -11.82 -6.40 4.19
N ALA A 60 -11.73 -6.57 5.51
CA ALA A 60 -12.83 -6.27 6.41
C ALA A 60 -13.19 -4.78 6.41
N MET A 61 -12.20 -3.90 6.34
CA MET A 61 -12.40 -2.46 6.21
C MET A 61 -13.11 -2.10 4.90
N LEU A 62 -12.68 -2.69 3.80
CA LEU A 62 -13.29 -2.47 2.47
C LEU A 62 -14.72 -2.98 2.41
N TYR A 63 -15.00 -4.08 3.10
CA TYR A 63 -16.34 -4.66 3.16
C TYR A 63 -17.36 -3.72 3.81
N THR A 64 -16.93 -2.74 4.62
CA THR A 64 -17.85 -1.75 5.19
C THR A 64 -18.53 -0.89 4.11
N GLY A 65 -17.94 -0.81 2.92
CA GLY A 65 -18.43 0.00 1.81
C GLY A 65 -18.18 1.50 1.97
N LYS A 66 -17.47 1.93 3.01
CA LYS A 66 -17.21 3.36 3.28
C LYS A 66 -16.04 3.92 2.47
N ILE A 67 -15.04 3.08 2.15
CA ILE A 67 -13.80 3.53 1.54
C ILE A 67 -14.01 3.76 0.04
N ARG A 68 -13.66 4.97 -0.42
CA ARG A 68 -13.67 5.36 -1.84
C ARG A 68 -12.28 5.46 -2.42
N THR A 69 -11.30 5.81 -1.58
CA THR A 69 -9.89 5.91 -1.98
C THR A 69 -9.02 5.20 -0.97
N LEU A 70 -8.21 4.28 -1.44
CA LEU A 70 -7.25 3.53 -0.63
C LEU A 70 -5.86 3.77 -1.22
N ARG A 71 -4.96 4.32 -0.42
CA ARG A 71 -3.58 4.57 -0.81
C ARG A 71 -2.63 3.80 0.06
N PHE A 72 -1.59 3.27 -0.59
CA PHE A 72 -0.46 2.65 0.08
C PHE A 72 0.78 3.50 -0.20
N ALA A 73 1.58 3.77 0.83
CA ALA A 73 2.81 4.52 0.65
C ALA A 73 3.93 3.94 1.50
N THR A 74 5.11 3.80 0.91
CA THR A 74 6.28 3.25 1.56
C THR A 74 7.53 4.04 1.16
N VAL A 75 8.60 3.85 1.92
CA VAL A 75 9.94 4.18 1.44
C VAL A 75 10.39 3.10 0.46
N ASP A 76 11.48 3.31 -0.25
CA ASP A 76 12.04 2.33 -1.17
C ASP A 76 13.08 1.44 -0.48
N ARG A 77 13.59 0.43 -1.19
CA ARG A 77 14.72 -0.43 -0.82
C ARG A 77 14.45 -1.51 0.24
N SER A 78 13.21 -1.76 0.59
CA SER A 78 12.88 -2.84 1.51
C SER A 78 11.98 -3.87 0.84
N PRO A 79 12.23 -5.18 1.03
CA PRO A 79 11.31 -6.20 0.52
C PRO A 79 9.93 -6.11 1.16
N HIS A 80 9.83 -5.61 2.39
CA HIS A 80 8.56 -5.41 3.07
C HIS A 80 7.74 -4.29 2.42
N CYS A 81 8.40 -3.28 1.85
CA CYS A 81 7.74 -2.23 1.09
C CYS A 81 7.10 -2.78 -0.19
N VAL A 82 7.82 -3.65 -0.90
CA VAL A 82 7.28 -4.32 -2.09
C VAL A 82 6.05 -5.14 -1.73
N GLN A 83 6.11 -5.90 -0.64
CA GLN A 83 4.97 -6.70 -0.17
C GLN A 83 3.75 -5.83 0.13
N MET A 84 3.93 -4.67 0.72
CA MET A 84 2.81 -3.78 1.04
C MET A 84 2.07 -3.35 -0.22
N HIS A 85 2.77 -3.00 -1.28
CA HIS A 85 2.14 -2.64 -2.55
C HIS A 85 1.45 -3.83 -3.19
N TYR A 86 1.92 -5.03 -2.92
CA TYR A 86 1.32 -6.26 -3.43
C TYR A 86 -0.05 -6.56 -2.82
N ILE A 87 -0.37 -6.00 -1.67
CA ILE A 87 -1.67 -6.18 -1.00
C ILE A 87 -2.82 -5.84 -1.96
N GLN A 88 -2.71 -4.74 -2.71
CA GLN A 88 -3.77 -4.34 -3.63
C GLN A 88 -4.04 -5.38 -4.70
N ASN A 89 -3.01 -6.12 -5.12
CA ASN A 89 -3.16 -7.17 -6.12
C ASN A 89 -3.98 -8.34 -5.57
N GLU A 90 -3.71 -8.74 -4.34
CA GLU A 90 -4.46 -9.80 -3.67
C GLU A 90 -5.91 -9.39 -3.40
N LEU A 91 -6.13 -8.14 -2.99
CA LEU A 91 -7.48 -7.63 -2.74
C LEU A 91 -8.34 -7.66 -4.01
N ARG A 92 -7.76 -7.32 -5.15
CA ARG A 92 -8.46 -7.33 -6.44
C ARG A 92 -8.88 -8.74 -6.89
N GLN A 93 -8.17 -9.76 -6.42
CA GLN A 93 -8.52 -11.16 -6.71
C GLN A 93 -9.69 -11.66 -5.85
N MET A 94 -9.90 -11.04 -4.68
CA MET A 94 -10.88 -11.52 -3.72
C MET A 94 -12.22 -10.79 -3.79
N MET A 95 -12.24 -9.56 -4.31
CA MET A 95 -13.44 -8.75 -4.30
C MET A 95 -13.47 -7.77 -5.48
N ASP A 96 -14.67 -7.31 -5.82
CA ASP A 96 -14.85 -6.26 -6.82
C ASP A 96 -14.54 -4.90 -6.19
N LEU A 97 -13.45 -4.28 -6.65
CA LEU A 97 -12.98 -2.96 -6.19
C LEU A 97 -13.16 -1.88 -7.26
N SER A 98 -14.09 -2.08 -8.21
CA SER A 98 -14.32 -1.12 -9.29
C SER A 98 -14.79 0.25 -8.79
N ALA A 99 -15.43 0.30 -7.60
CA ALA A 99 -15.87 1.54 -6.98
C ALA A 99 -14.82 2.21 -6.08
N VAL A 100 -13.63 1.59 -5.94
CA VAL A 100 -12.56 2.09 -5.07
C VAL A 100 -11.35 2.49 -5.93
N THR A 101 -10.87 3.71 -5.74
CA THR A 101 -9.61 4.15 -6.31
C THR A 101 -8.48 3.67 -5.43
N ILE A 102 -7.58 2.84 -5.99
CA ILE A 102 -6.41 2.34 -5.26
C ILE A 102 -5.15 2.92 -5.89
N GLU A 103 -4.32 3.55 -5.07
CA GLU A 103 -3.07 4.16 -5.49
C GLU A 103 -1.92 3.69 -4.60
N ASN A 104 -0.75 3.55 -5.21
CA ASN A 104 0.46 3.08 -4.53
C ASN A 104 1.59 4.08 -4.80
N TYR A 105 2.29 4.49 -3.74
CA TYR A 105 3.36 5.48 -3.82
C TYR A 105 4.63 5.00 -3.14
N ILE A 106 5.75 5.31 -3.76
CA ILE A 106 7.08 5.30 -3.12
C ILE A 106 7.45 6.75 -2.84
N VAL A 107 8.01 6.99 -1.66
CA VAL A 107 8.54 8.31 -1.29
C VAL A 107 10.04 8.19 -1.11
N GLU A 108 10.80 8.95 -1.88
CA GLU A 108 12.25 8.98 -1.81
C GLU A 108 12.76 10.38 -2.08
N ASN A 109 13.62 10.89 -1.20
CA ASN A 109 14.22 12.23 -1.30
C ASN A 109 13.16 13.34 -1.46
N GLY A 110 12.06 13.23 -0.71
CA GLY A 110 10.96 14.18 -0.76
C GLY A 110 10.06 14.06 -1.98
N LYS A 111 10.34 13.12 -2.87
CA LYS A 111 9.58 12.93 -4.11
C LYS A 111 8.62 11.76 -3.99
N LEU A 112 7.38 12.00 -4.38
CA LEU A 112 6.35 10.98 -4.51
C LEU A 112 6.40 10.37 -5.90
N THR A 113 6.52 9.06 -5.98
CA THR A 113 6.43 8.32 -7.24
C THR A 113 5.22 7.39 -7.17
N LYS A 114 4.26 7.61 -8.06
CA LYS A 114 3.09 6.73 -8.17
C LYS A 114 3.46 5.48 -8.94
N LEU A 115 3.18 4.33 -8.36
CA LEU A 115 3.46 3.04 -8.97
C LEU A 115 2.26 2.58 -9.81
N SER A 116 2.54 2.14 -11.04
CA SER A 116 1.49 1.55 -11.88
C SER A 116 1.16 0.12 -11.42
N PRO A 117 -0.06 -0.36 -11.65
CA PRO A 117 -0.39 -1.77 -11.38
C PRO A 117 0.52 -2.75 -12.12
N GLU A 118 0.95 -2.42 -13.33
CA GLU A 118 1.88 -3.24 -14.10
C GLU A 118 3.24 -3.36 -13.43
N LEU A 119 3.78 -2.27 -12.91
CA LEU A 119 5.06 -2.29 -12.19
C LEU A 119 4.98 -3.18 -10.95
N ILE A 120 3.89 -3.08 -10.21
CA ILE A 120 3.67 -3.90 -9.01
C ILE A 120 3.57 -5.39 -9.40
N TYR A 121 2.86 -5.70 -10.47
CA TYR A 121 2.80 -7.06 -11.01
C TYR A 121 4.19 -7.59 -11.35
N LEU A 122 4.98 -6.81 -12.09
CA LEU A 122 6.33 -7.20 -12.51
C LEU A 122 7.28 -7.41 -11.34
N SER A 123 7.10 -6.70 -10.24
CA SER A 123 7.96 -6.84 -9.05
C SER A 123 7.93 -8.25 -8.45
N LYS A 124 6.87 -9.01 -8.72
CA LYS A 124 6.71 -10.39 -8.27
C LYS A 124 6.94 -11.42 -9.38
N HIS A 125 7.11 -10.98 -10.62
CA HIS A 125 7.27 -11.84 -11.79
C HIS A 125 8.68 -11.64 -12.38
N LEU A 126 9.68 -12.13 -11.67
CA LEU A 126 11.08 -11.88 -11.98
C LEU A 126 11.49 -12.42 -13.36
N GLY A 127 10.95 -13.56 -13.77
CA GLY A 127 11.24 -14.12 -15.10
C GLY A 127 10.76 -13.22 -16.22
N GLU A 128 9.56 -12.68 -16.11
CA GLU A 128 9.03 -11.74 -17.09
C GLU A 128 9.79 -10.41 -17.05
N LEU A 129 10.09 -9.91 -15.85
CA LEU A 129 10.87 -8.70 -15.71
C LEU A 129 12.26 -8.83 -16.34
N SER A 130 12.92 -9.97 -16.13
CA SER A 130 14.21 -10.27 -16.75
C SER A 130 14.14 -10.22 -18.28
N ARG A 131 13.11 -10.82 -18.87
CA ARG A 131 12.91 -10.78 -20.33
C ARG A 131 12.67 -9.35 -20.83
N ARG A 132 11.88 -8.56 -20.13
CA ARG A 132 11.61 -7.17 -20.52
C ARG A 132 12.84 -6.29 -20.41
N MET A 133 13.74 -6.61 -19.49
CA MET A 133 15.03 -5.91 -19.34
C MET A 133 16.08 -6.38 -20.35
N GLY A 134 15.76 -7.38 -21.18
CA GLY A 134 16.69 -7.92 -22.18
C GLY A 134 17.77 -8.80 -21.60
N GLU A 135 17.61 -9.34 -20.39
CA GLU A 135 18.56 -10.25 -19.78
C GLU A 135 18.41 -11.65 -20.39
N ASN A 136 19.49 -12.14 -20.98
CA ASN A 136 19.58 -13.51 -21.51
C ASN A 136 20.68 -14.24 -20.75
N VAL A 137 20.28 -15.26 -20.05
CA VAL A 137 21.20 -16.10 -19.30
C VAL A 137 21.28 -17.47 -19.94
#